data_baa64bf74f53120ed108b97934e83381
#
_entry.id   baa64bf74f53120ed108b97934e83381
#
_cell.length_a   1.000
_cell.length_b   1.000
_cell.length_c   1.000
_cell.angle_alpha   90.00
_cell.angle_beta   90.00
_cell.angle_gamma   90.00
#
_symmetry.space_group_name_H-M   'P 1'
#
loop_
_entity.id
_entity.type
_entity.pdbx_description
1 polymer ?
#
loop_
_entity_poly.entity_id
_entity_poly.type
_entity_poly.pdbx_seq_one_letter_code
_entity_poly.pdbx_strand_id
1 'polypeptide(L)'
;KYYFCFITHLLREGTECIDTGMKREQARAEQAFAYANEGKTVCVISSGDAGIYGMTPLIYEMKKESGSEIEIESYPGISAFQKAASLLGAPIGHDFCVISLSDLMTPWERIEKRIRAAAMADFVTAIYNPKSEGRYWQLYRLKELFLQERKPETPVGYVRQAGREEQEVFVTTLADLDPEQIDMFTVVLIGNSQTYLSGNHMITPRGYYGEVKQKKTDTGIGQDIMIRSFRTIEK
;
A
#
# COMPACT_ATOMS: atom_id res chain seq x y z
N LYS A 1 22.18 -1.78 -2.55
CA LYS A 1 22.76 -0.42 -2.64
C LYS A 1 21.68 0.67 -2.59
N TYR A 2 20.59 0.48 -3.33
CA TYR A 2 19.51 1.48 -3.43
C TYR A 2 18.86 1.85 -2.08
N TYR A 3 18.63 0.92 -1.17
CA TYR A 3 18.02 1.21 0.13
C TYR A 3 19.04 1.64 1.19
N PHE A 4 20.30 1.28 1.06
CA PHE A 4 21.31 1.62 2.07
C PHE A 4 21.56 3.12 2.19
N CYS A 5 21.47 3.88 1.09
CA CYS A 5 21.65 5.33 1.13
C CYS A 5 20.63 6.02 2.07
N PHE A 6 19.46 5.43 2.29
CA PHE A 6 18.44 6.00 3.19
C PHE A 6 18.65 5.67 4.66
N ILE A 7 19.46 4.64 4.99
CA ILE A 7 19.64 4.15 6.36
C ILE A 7 21.09 4.22 6.85
N THR A 8 22.04 4.65 6.03
CA THR A 8 23.48 4.66 6.39
C THR A 8 23.74 5.39 7.71
N HIS A 9 23.02 6.48 7.96
CA HIS A 9 23.14 7.27 9.19
C HIS A 9 22.56 6.58 10.45
N LEU A 10 21.81 5.48 10.29
CA LEU A 10 21.22 4.68 11.36
C LEU A 10 22.08 3.45 11.70
N LEU A 11 23.04 3.10 10.85
CA LEU A 11 23.86 1.90 11.03
C LEU A 11 24.87 2.10 12.16
N ARG A 12 25.04 1.08 12.98
CA ARG A 12 26.08 1.04 14.00
C ARG A 12 27.44 0.80 13.34
N GLU A 13 28.49 1.29 13.97
CA GLU A 13 29.86 0.97 13.54
C GLU A 13 30.09 -0.55 13.50
N GLY A 14 30.72 -1.03 12.44
CA GLY A 14 30.95 -2.47 12.22
C GLY A 14 29.76 -3.24 11.63
N THR A 15 28.63 -2.58 11.31
CA THR A 15 27.52 -3.26 10.63
C THR A 15 27.92 -3.62 9.18
N GLU A 16 27.87 -4.91 8.87
CA GLU A 16 28.09 -5.41 7.52
C GLU A 16 26.84 -5.19 6.67
N CYS A 17 26.99 -4.54 5.53
CA CYS A 17 25.89 -4.24 4.58
C CYS A 17 26.02 -5.09 3.33
N ILE A 18 25.04 -5.93 3.06
CA ILE A 18 25.05 -6.88 1.96
C ILE A 18 24.00 -6.48 0.93
N ASP A 19 24.41 -6.25 -0.31
CA ASP A 19 23.54 -5.92 -1.42
C ASP A 19 23.53 -7.05 -2.46
N THR A 20 22.39 -7.70 -2.63
CA THR A 20 22.21 -8.76 -3.63
C THR A 20 21.72 -8.26 -4.99
N GLY A 21 21.48 -6.96 -5.12
CA GLY A 21 20.90 -6.36 -6.33
C GLY A 21 19.39 -6.50 -6.44
N MET A 22 18.83 -5.94 -7.52
CA MET A 22 17.40 -6.01 -7.81
C MET A 22 17.02 -7.36 -8.43
N LYS A 23 15.76 -7.79 -8.25
CA LYS A 23 15.22 -9.07 -8.76
C LYS A 23 15.94 -10.31 -8.22
N ARG A 24 16.53 -10.21 -7.04
CA ARG A 24 17.21 -11.30 -6.33
C ARG A 24 16.68 -11.48 -4.91
N GLU A 25 15.38 -11.38 -4.78
CA GLU A 25 14.69 -11.45 -3.48
C GLU A 25 14.93 -12.81 -2.81
N GLN A 26 14.85 -13.90 -3.57
CA GLN A 26 15.10 -15.26 -3.06
C GLN A 26 16.55 -15.42 -2.58
N ALA A 27 17.53 -15.04 -3.39
CA ALA A 27 18.94 -15.10 -3.01
C ALA A 27 19.25 -14.24 -1.76
N ARG A 28 18.56 -13.10 -1.61
CA ARG A 28 18.66 -12.26 -0.42
C ARG A 28 18.12 -12.95 0.81
N ALA A 29 16.99 -13.63 0.69
CA ALA A 29 16.41 -14.39 1.79
C ALA A 29 17.31 -15.60 2.16
N GLU A 30 17.80 -16.37 1.18
CA GLU A 30 18.74 -17.48 1.39
C GLU A 30 19.99 -17.04 2.15
N GLN A 31 20.56 -15.90 1.75
CA GLN A 31 21.76 -15.35 2.38
C GLN A 31 21.47 -14.89 3.83
N ALA A 32 20.29 -14.28 4.05
CA ALA A 32 19.87 -13.89 5.39
C ALA A 32 19.75 -15.10 6.33
N PHE A 33 19.16 -16.20 5.87
CA PHE A 33 19.09 -17.46 6.64
C PHE A 33 20.46 -18.07 6.87
N ALA A 34 21.36 -18.04 5.89
CA ALA A 34 22.72 -18.55 6.05
C ALA A 34 23.46 -17.84 7.20
N TYR A 35 23.44 -16.51 7.22
CA TYR A 35 24.05 -15.73 8.29
C TYR A 35 23.37 -15.94 9.66
N ALA A 36 22.05 -16.03 9.67
CA ALA A 36 21.33 -16.29 10.93
C ALA A 36 21.65 -17.67 11.50
N ASN A 37 21.85 -18.70 10.66
CA ASN A 37 22.30 -20.03 11.07
C ASN A 37 23.73 -20.04 11.62
N GLU A 38 24.58 -19.07 11.22
CA GLU A 38 25.90 -18.82 11.80
C GLU A 38 25.82 -18.12 13.17
N GLY A 39 24.63 -17.87 13.70
CA GLY A 39 24.39 -17.17 14.96
C GLY A 39 24.48 -15.64 14.90
N LYS A 40 24.49 -15.07 13.69
CA LYS A 40 24.48 -13.61 13.50
C LYS A 40 23.06 -13.03 13.65
N THR A 41 22.95 -11.82 14.18
CA THR A 41 21.72 -11.03 14.11
C THR A 41 21.61 -10.41 12.72
N VAL A 42 20.58 -10.78 11.98
CA VAL A 42 20.37 -10.35 10.58
C VAL A 42 19.15 -9.46 10.49
N CYS A 43 19.28 -8.34 9.80
CA CYS A 43 18.17 -7.43 9.48
C CYS A 43 17.95 -7.37 7.96
N VAL A 44 16.77 -7.80 7.50
CA VAL A 44 16.34 -7.65 6.10
C VAL A 44 15.49 -6.41 5.99
N ILE A 45 15.99 -5.41 5.23
CA ILE A 45 15.31 -4.13 5.08
C ILE A 45 14.42 -4.08 3.84
N SER A 46 13.26 -3.48 3.98
CA SER A 46 12.32 -3.18 2.90
C SER A 46 11.98 -1.69 2.90
N SER A 47 11.58 -1.15 1.76
CA SER A 47 10.98 0.18 1.67
C SER A 47 9.51 0.09 2.08
N GLY A 48 9.02 1.07 2.84
CA GLY A 48 7.65 1.08 3.33
C GLY A 48 7.41 0.05 4.42
N ASP A 49 6.38 -0.75 4.28
CA ASP A 49 6.07 -1.86 5.18
C ASP A 49 6.55 -3.20 4.59
N ALA A 50 7.32 -3.96 5.36
CA ALA A 50 7.90 -5.21 4.89
C ALA A 50 6.86 -6.31 4.60
N GLY A 51 5.66 -6.22 5.20
CA GLY A 51 4.54 -7.15 4.99
C GLY A 51 3.65 -6.79 3.81
N ILE A 52 3.72 -5.54 3.30
CA ILE A 52 2.86 -5.09 2.19
C ILE A 52 3.67 -5.05 0.89
N TYR A 53 3.59 -6.11 0.10
CA TYR A 53 4.39 -6.35 -1.12
C TYR A 53 5.91 -6.26 -0.89
N GLY A 54 6.36 -6.49 0.34
CA GLY A 54 7.76 -6.48 0.76
C GLY A 54 8.34 -7.88 0.98
N MET A 55 9.43 -7.96 1.73
CA MET A 55 10.20 -9.20 1.89
C MET A 55 9.62 -10.18 2.93
N THR A 56 8.78 -9.71 3.87
CA THR A 56 8.28 -10.55 4.98
C THR A 56 7.60 -11.85 4.52
N PRO A 57 6.69 -11.86 3.52
CA PRO A 57 6.07 -13.10 3.07
C PRO A 57 7.10 -14.13 2.59
N LEU A 58 8.06 -13.72 1.78
CA LEU A 58 9.11 -14.60 1.27
C LEU A 58 9.99 -15.19 2.40
N ILE A 59 10.32 -14.39 3.41
CA ILE A 59 11.09 -14.84 4.58
C ILE A 59 10.32 -15.93 5.34
N TYR A 60 9.01 -15.75 5.56
CA TYR A 60 8.20 -16.77 6.24
C TYR A 60 7.99 -18.03 5.38
N GLU A 61 7.80 -17.87 4.07
CA GLU A 61 7.72 -19.01 3.13
C GLU A 61 9.01 -19.82 3.17
N MET A 62 10.18 -19.16 3.10
CA MET A 62 11.49 -19.83 3.16
C MET A 62 11.73 -20.52 4.51
N LYS A 63 11.35 -19.90 5.64
CA LYS A 63 11.40 -20.54 6.95
C LYS A 63 10.65 -21.87 6.94
N LYS A 64 9.42 -21.86 6.41
CA LYS A 64 8.58 -23.06 6.32
C LYS A 64 9.20 -24.14 5.45
N GLU A 65 9.62 -23.76 4.23
CA GLU A 65 10.18 -24.72 3.26
C GLU A 65 11.52 -25.33 3.71
N SER A 66 12.36 -24.56 4.40
CA SER A 66 13.65 -25.03 4.94
C SER A 66 13.54 -25.77 6.27
N GLY A 67 12.39 -25.76 6.93
CA GLY A 67 12.24 -26.29 8.28
C GLY A 67 13.07 -25.54 9.34
N SER A 68 13.46 -24.31 9.08
CA SER A 68 14.33 -23.52 9.96
C SER A 68 13.63 -23.12 11.25
N GLU A 69 14.32 -23.27 12.38
CA GLU A 69 13.86 -22.85 13.72
C GLU A 69 14.25 -21.39 14.06
N ILE A 70 14.88 -20.66 13.12
CA ILE A 70 15.26 -19.26 13.33
C ILE A 70 14.04 -18.43 13.72
N GLU A 71 14.16 -17.68 14.81
CA GLU A 71 13.14 -16.71 15.21
C GLU A 71 13.12 -15.52 14.26
N ILE A 72 11.92 -15.10 13.84
CA ILE A 72 11.71 -13.96 12.94
C ILE A 72 10.84 -12.94 13.65
N GLU A 73 11.35 -11.72 13.74
CA GLU A 73 10.61 -10.56 14.22
C GLU A 73 10.35 -9.60 13.04
N SER A 74 9.11 -9.16 12.87
CA SER A 74 8.73 -8.24 11.80
C SER A 74 8.29 -6.90 12.39
N TYR A 75 8.91 -5.85 11.92
CA TYR A 75 8.60 -4.48 12.32
C TYR A 75 7.79 -3.78 11.23
N PRO A 76 6.58 -3.26 11.53
CA PRO A 76 5.77 -2.56 10.57
C PRO A 76 6.39 -1.21 10.19
N GLY A 77 6.16 -0.79 8.96
CA GLY A 77 6.56 0.52 8.45
C GLY A 77 5.39 1.29 7.84
N ILE A 78 5.66 2.47 7.30
CA ILE A 78 4.66 3.27 6.60
C ILE A 78 4.69 2.91 5.12
N SER A 79 3.66 2.21 4.66
CA SER A 79 3.53 1.85 3.25
C SER A 79 3.33 3.06 2.34
N ALA A 80 3.77 2.93 1.10
CA ALA A 80 3.66 4.01 0.12
C ALA A 80 2.21 4.50 -0.08
N PHE A 81 1.20 3.61 -0.02
CA PHE A 81 -0.21 4.02 -0.12
C PHE A 81 -0.67 4.86 1.07
N GLN A 82 -0.21 4.57 2.28
CA GLN A 82 -0.53 5.35 3.47
C GLN A 82 0.09 6.76 3.39
N LYS A 83 1.36 6.82 2.96
CA LYS A 83 2.03 8.10 2.72
C LYS A 83 1.34 8.88 1.60
N ALA A 84 1.00 8.23 0.48
CA ALA A 84 0.26 8.86 -0.61
C ALA A 84 -1.11 9.37 -0.14
N ALA A 85 -1.87 8.58 0.62
CA ALA A 85 -3.15 9.00 1.17
C ALA A 85 -3.03 10.25 2.06
N SER A 86 -2.00 10.32 2.92
CA SER A 86 -1.77 11.50 3.77
C SER A 86 -1.43 12.77 2.99
N LEU A 87 -0.84 12.64 1.80
CA LEU A 87 -0.52 13.75 0.92
C LEU A 87 -1.72 14.20 0.09
N LEU A 88 -2.60 13.26 -0.25
CA LEU A 88 -3.82 13.51 -0.99
C LEU A 88 -4.98 14.01 -0.12
N GLY A 89 -4.87 13.95 1.22
CA GLY A 89 -5.89 14.35 2.17
C GLY A 89 -6.37 13.17 3.04
N ALA A 90 -7.62 12.75 2.89
CA ALA A 90 -8.21 11.62 3.63
C ALA A 90 -8.98 10.64 2.72
N PRO A 91 -8.39 10.14 1.62
CA PRO A 91 -9.11 9.27 0.67
C PRO A 91 -9.44 7.89 1.25
N ILE A 92 -8.65 7.37 2.20
CA ILE A 92 -8.85 6.06 2.83
C ILE A 92 -9.53 6.14 4.21
N GLY A 93 -10.36 7.16 4.40
CA GLY A 93 -11.12 7.36 5.65
C GLY A 93 -12.23 6.33 5.87
N HIS A 94 -12.60 5.55 4.88
CA HIS A 94 -13.58 4.46 4.90
C HIS A 94 -12.95 3.16 4.39
N ASP A 95 -13.78 2.14 4.08
CA ASP A 95 -13.28 0.85 3.59
C ASP A 95 -12.46 1.02 2.31
N PHE A 96 -11.32 0.36 2.29
CA PHE A 96 -10.41 0.42 1.15
C PHE A 96 -9.75 -0.93 0.89
N CYS A 97 -9.20 -1.09 -0.30
CA CYS A 97 -8.37 -2.24 -0.64
C CYS A 97 -7.07 -1.82 -1.34
N VAL A 98 -6.12 -2.73 -1.36
CA VAL A 98 -4.82 -2.53 -2.00
C VAL A 98 -4.62 -3.63 -3.03
N ILE A 99 -4.31 -3.25 -4.28
CA ILE A 99 -4.13 -4.19 -5.40
C ILE A 99 -2.80 -3.89 -6.09
N SER A 100 -2.01 -4.92 -6.32
CA SER A 100 -0.83 -4.85 -7.18
C SER A 100 -1.18 -5.29 -8.60
N LEU A 101 -0.77 -4.51 -9.60
CA LEU A 101 -0.90 -4.88 -11.02
C LEU A 101 0.27 -5.76 -11.50
N SER A 102 1.19 -6.15 -10.62
CA SER A 102 2.29 -7.04 -10.98
C SER A 102 1.78 -8.44 -11.28
N ASP A 103 1.95 -8.86 -12.52
CA ASP A 103 1.57 -10.17 -13.06
C ASP A 103 2.74 -11.18 -13.07
N LEU A 104 3.86 -10.85 -12.43
CA LEU A 104 5.03 -11.72 -12.33
C LEU A 104 4.77 -13.00 -11.54
N MET A 105 4.02 -12.89 -10.42
CA MET A 105 3.73 -14.01 -9.52
C MET A 105 2.23 -14.34 -9.45
N THR A 106 1.40 -13.52 -10.08
CA THR A 106 -0.07 -13.67 -10.07
C THR A 106 -0.60 -13.54 -11.50
N PRO A 107 -1.30 -14.54 -12.03
CA PRO A 107 -1.91 -14.44 -13.36
C PRO A 107 -2.85 -13.25 -13.47
N TRP A 108 -2.84 -12.59 -14.63
CA TRP A 108 -3.64 -11.39 -14.87
C TRP A 108 -5.14 -11.59 -14.62
N GLU A 109 -5.69 -12.73 -15.01
CA GLU A 109 -7.11 -13.06 -14.82
C GLU A 109 -7.51 -12.97 -13.34
N ARG A 110 -6.60 -13.34 -12.43
CA ARG A 110 -6.83 -13.22 -10.99
C ARG A 110 -6.76 -11.77 -10.53
N ILE A 111 -5.85 -10.97 -11.10
CA ILE A 111 -5.74 -9.53 -10.81
C ILE A 111 -7.00 -8.83 -11.32
N GLU A 112 -7.42 -9.07 -12.55
CA GLU A 112 -8.64 -8.49 -13.14
C GLU A 112 -9.89 -8.83 -12.31
N LYS A 113 -10.01 -10.06 -11.83
CA LYS A 113 -11.12 -10.47 -10.95
C LYS A 113 -11.16 -9.63 -9.66
N ARG A 114 -9.99 -9.34 -9.07
CA ARG A 114 -9.88 -8.49 -7.87
C ARG A 114 -10.24 -7.04 -8.17
N ILE A 115 -9.80 -6.51 -9.32
CA ILE A 115 -10.14 -5.16 -9.78
C ILE A 115 -11.66 -5.01 -9.94
N ARG A 116 -12.33 -5.95 -10.63
CA ARG A 116 -13.79 -5.96 -10.79
C ARG A 116 -14.51 -6.01 -9.45
N ALA A 117 -14.07 -6.88 -8.54
CA ALA A 117 -14.66 -7.00 -7.21
C ALA A 117 -14.51 -5.70 -6.41
N ALA A 118 -13.35 -5.06 -6.45
CA ALA A 118 -13.10 -3.78 -5.79
C ALA A 118 -13.95 -2.64 -6.36
N ALA A 119 -14.08 -2.58 -7.68
CA ALA A 119 -14.91 -1.60 -8.36
C ALA A 119 -16.41 -1.79 -8.02
N MET A 120 -16.92 -3.00 -8.14
CA MET A 120 -18.32 -3.35 -7.85
C MET A 120 -18.69 -3.14 -6.37
N ALA A 121 -17.77 -3.49 -5.45
CA ALA A 121 -18.01 -3.36 -4.00
C ALA A 121 -17.75 -1.93 -3.46
N ASP A 122 -17.48 -0.98 -4.32
CA ASP A 122 -17.29 0.44 -3.98
C ASP A 122 -16.14 0.74 -2.99
N PHE A 123 -15.07 -0.06 -3.01
CA PHE A 123 -13.87 0.22 -2.22
C PHE A 123 -13.06 1.38 -2.79
N VAL A 124 -12.57 2.27 -1.92
CA VAL A 124 -11.42 3.08 -2.29
C VAL A 124 -10.25 2.14 -2.58
N THR A 125 -9.59 2.31 -3.71
CA THR A 125 -8.61 1.32 -4.16
C THR A 125 -7.23 1.94 -4.37
N ALA A 126 -6.23 1.44 -3.63
CA ALA A 126 -4.84 1.79 -3.81
C ALA A 126 -4.16 0.80 -4.77
N ILE A 127 -3.50 1.31 -5.80
CA ILE A 127 -2.87 0.52 -6.85
C ILE A 127 -1.36 0.61 -6.72
N TYR A 128 -0.72 -0.55 -6.57
CA TYR A 128 0.72 -0.75 -6.58
C TYR A 128 1.19 -1.31 -7.91
N ASN A 129 2.46 -1.05 -8.22
CA ASN A 129 3.09 -1.52 -9.45
C ASN A 129 2.27 -1.20 -10.69
N PRO A 130 1.83 0.06 -10.87
CA PRO A 130 0.86 0.40 -11.91
C PRO A 130 1.42 0.23 -13.33
N LYS A 131 2.72 0.46 -13.52
CA LYS A 131 3.39 0.39 -14.83
C LYS A 131 4.84 -0.08 -14.71
N SER A 132 5.37 -0.74 -15.75
CA SER A 132 6.79 -1.04 -15.94
C SER A 132 7.04 -1.25 -17.44
N GLU A 133 8.31 -1.43 -17.87
CA GLU A 133 8.65 -1.66 -19.27
C GLU A 133 7.86 -2.82 -19.91
N GLY A 134 7.68 -3.93 -19.18
CA GLY A 134 6.91 -5.09 -19.64
C GLY A 134 5.42 -5.06 -19.27
N ARG A 135 4.96 -4.05 -18.57
CA ARG A 135 3.60 -3.93 -18.05
C ARG A 135 3.09 -2.51 -18.26
N TYR A 136 2.45 -2.27 -19.40
CA TYR A 136 2.01 -0.93 -19.81
C TYR A 136 0.49 -0.85 -20.03
N TRP A 137 -0.18 -1.93 -20.40
CA TRP A 137 -1.61 -1.96 -20.75
C TRP A 137 -2.51 -2.22 -19.52
N GLN A 138 -1.99 -2.77 -18.44
CA GLN A 138 -2.76 -3.19 -17.26
C GLN A 138 -3.47 -2.00 -16.59
N LEU A 139 -2.83 -0.84 -16.53
CA LEU A 139 -3.44 0.36 -15.96
C LEU A 139 -4.57 0.92 -16.85
N TYR A 140 -4.45 0.82 -18.17
CA TYR A 140 -5.53 1.14 -19.10
C TYR A 140 -6.73 0.22 -18.85
N ARG A 141 -6.48 -1.08 -18.77
CA ARG A 141 -7.53 -2.06 -18.50
C ARG A 141 -8.20 -1.84 -17.14
N LEU A 142 -7.44 -1.52 -16.12
CA LEU A 142 -7.97 -1.16 -14.81
C LEU A 142 -8.91 0.05 -14.92
N LYS A 143 -8.49 1.13 -15.59
CA LYS A 143 -9.30 2.33 -15.82
C LYS A 143 -10.64 1.99 -16.50
N GLU A 144 -10.61 1.18 -17.56
CA GLU A 144 -11.83 0.71 -18.23
C GLU A 144 -12.78 -0.02 -17.29
N LEU A 145 -12.24 -0.93 -16.46
CA LEU A 145 -13.03 -1.73 -15.52
C LEU A 145 -13.67 -0.86 -14.43
N PHE A 146 -12.94 0.11 -13.92
CA PHE A 146 -13.49 1.05 -12.95
C PHE A 146 -14.56 1.96 -13.56
N LEU A 147 -14.40 2.41 -14.81
CA LEU A 147 -15.41 3.22 -15.52
C LEU A 147 -16.71 2.47 -15.79
N GLN A 148 -16.73 1.13 -15.72
CA GLN A 148 -17.98 0.35 -15.81
C GLN A 148 -18.83 0.47 -14.53
N GLU A 149 -18.22 0.75 -13.39
CA GLU A 149 -18.85 0.76 -12.07
C GLU A 149 -18.82 2.13 -11.38
N ARG A 150 -17.99 3.04 -11.85
CA ARG A 150 -17.75 4.37 -11.28
C ARG A 150 -18.09 5.47 -12.25
N LYS A 151 -18.45 6.61 -11.70
CA LYS A 151 -18.65 7.83 -12.51
C LYS A 151 -17.33 8.31 -13.09
N PRO A 152 -17.33 8.88 -14.31
CA PRO A 152 -16.14 9.47 -14.92
C PRO A 152 -15.44 10.52 -14.04
N GLU A 153 -16.22 11.26 -13.23
CA GLU A 153 -15.76 12.33 -12.34
C GLU A 153 -15.20 11.80 -11.00
N THR A 154 -15.22 10.47 -10.75
CA THR A 154 -14.68 9.88 -9.53
C THR A 154 -13.24 10.38 -9.32
N PRO A 155 -12.93 10.97 -8.15
CA PRO A 155 -11.60 11.49 -7.88
C PRO A 155 -10.54 10.37 -7.90
N VAL A 156 -9.42 10.68 -8.53
CA VAL A 156 -8.22 9.85 -8.55
C VAL A 156 -7.04 10.72 -8.13
N GLY A 157 -6.26 10.24 -7.17
CA GLY A 157 -5.00 10.85 -6.81
C GLY A 157 -3.85 9.90 -7.10
N TYR A 158 -2.71 10.42 -7.52
CA TYR A 158 -1.51 9.62 -7.61
C TYR A 158 -0.29 10.38 -7.09
N VAL A 159 0.59 9.64 -6.46
CA VAL A 159 1.79 10.20 -5.87
C VAL A 159 2.99 9.43 -6.37
N ARG A 160 3.88 10.14 -7.03
CA ARG A 160 5.17 9.64 -7.47
C ARG A 160 6.17 9.84 -6.35
N GLN A 161 7.01 8.83 -6.09
CA GLN A 161 8.07 8.86 -5.08
C GLN A 161 7.60 9.33 -3.68
N ALA A 162 6.45 8.83 -3.22
CA ALA A 162 5.85 9.23 -1.95
C ALA A 162 6.83 9.15 -0.77
N GLY A 163 7.06 10.31 -0.10
CA GLY A 163 7.98 10.41 1.05
C GLY A 163 9.45 10.53 0.68
N ARG A 164 9.79 10.83 -0.57
CA ARG A 164 11.17 11.06 -1.05
C ARG A 164 11.36 12.50 -1.53
N GLU A 165 12.60 12.92 -1.81
CA GLU A 165 12.90 14.28 -2.25
C GLU A 165 12.19 14.68 -3.54
N GLU A 166 12.09 13.74 -4.50
CA GLU A 166 11.43 13.97 -5.78
C GLU A 166 9.92 13.66 -5.73
N GLN A 167 9.27 13.86 -4.58
CA GLN A 167 7.84 13.59 -4.41
C GLN A 167 7.00 14.55 -5.26
N GLU A 168 6.09 13.97 -6.04
CA GLU A 168 5.09 14.72 -6.81
C GLU A 168 3.69 14.20 -6.47
N VAL A 169 2.72 15.13 -6.37
CA VAL A 169 1.34 14.82 -5.97
C VAL A 169 0.40 15.37 -7.03
N PHE A 170 -0.48 14.51 -7.52
CA PHE A 170 -1.44 14.85 -8.57
C PHE A 170 -2.84 14.40 -8.16
N VAL A 171 -3.82 15.22 -8.52
CA VAL A 171 -5.25 14.92 -8.35
C VAL A 171 -5.94 15.13 -9.70
N THR A 172 -6.74 14.16 -10.10
CA THR A 172 -7.46 14.12 -11.36
C THR A 172 -8.80 13.40 -11.20
N THR A 173 -9.47 13.10 -12.30
CA THR A 173 -10.66 12.24 -12.33
C THR A 173 -10.34 10.88 -12.93
N LEU A 174 -11.23 9.91 -12.76
CA LEU A 174 -11.09 8.60 -13.37
C LEU A 174 -11.07 8.67 -14.90
N ALA A 175 -11.86 9.56 -15.49
CA ALA A 175 -11.89 9.79 -16.95
C ALA A 175 -10.58 10.40 -17.46
N ASP A 176 -10.01 11.34 -16.69
CA ASP A 176 -8.82 12.09 -17.11
C ASP A 176 -7.51 11.45 -16.67
N LEU A 177 -7.56 10.33 -15.90
CA LEU A 177 -6.36 9.58 -15.54
C LEU A 177 -5.63 9.15 -16.81
N ASP A 178 -4.44 9.68 -17.01
CA ASP A 178 -3.56 9.34 -18.12
C ASP A 178 -2.51 8.31 -17.67
N PRO A 179 -2.62 7.04 -18.10
CA PRO A 179 -1.63 6.02 -17.77
C PRO A 179 -0.22 6.31 -18.28
N GLU A 180 -0.05 7.21 -19.25
CA GLU A 180 1.28 7.56 -19.76
C GLU A 180 2.09 8.41 -18.76
N GLN A 181 1.42 9.12 -17.87
CA GLN A 181 2.07 9.90 -16.81
C GLN A 181 2.44 9.07 -15.57
N ILE A 182 2.07 7.81 -15.56
CA ILE A 182 2.29 6.90 -14.43
C ILE A 182 3.51 6.02 -14.70
N ASP A 183 4.38 5.89 -13.71
CA ASP A 183 5.56 5.03 -13.72
C ASP A 183 5.55 4.00 -12.58
N MET A 184 6.62 3.21 -12.47
CA MET A 184 6.75 2.20 -11.43
C MET A 184 6.96 2.75 -10.02
N PHE A 185 7.29 4.04 -9.87
CA PHE A 185 7.49 4.71 -8.59
C PHE A 185 6.23 5.41 -8.10
N THR A 186 5.12 5.21 -8.78
CA THR A 186 3.85 5.86 -8.51
C THR A 186 2.89 4.93 -7.78
N VAL A 187 2.17 5.47 -6.80
CA VAL A 187 0.99 4.85 -6.19
C VAL A 187 -0.24 5.63 -6.62
N VAL A 188 -1.25 4.92 -7.12
CA VAL A 188 -2.53 5.51 -7.54
C VAL A 188 -3.61 5.16 -6.53
N LEU A 189 -4.41 6.15 -6.11
CA LEU A 189 -5.60 5.97 -5.28
C LEU A 189 -6.84 6.37 -6.07
N ILE A 190 -7.76 5.43 -6.24
CA ILE A 190 -9.05 5.64 -6.90
C ILE A 190 -10.11 5.76 -5.83
N GLY A 191 -10.83 6.88 -5.81
CA GLY A 191 -11.93 7.11 -4.89
C GLY A 191 -13.12 6.17 -5.11
N ASN A 192 -14.04 6.17 -4.16
CA ASN A 192 -15.32 5.48 -4.28
C ASN A 192 -16.46 6.47 -4.65
N SER A 193 -17.70 5.97 -4.67
CA SER A 193 -18.88 6.78 -5.02
C SER A 193 -19.12 7.99 -4.09
N GLN A 194 -18.54 7.97 -2.89
CA GLN A 194 -18.66 9.05 -1.89
C GLN A 194 -17.45 9.97 -1.83
N THR A 195 -16.37 9.62 -2.51
CA THR A 195 -15.16 10.44 -2.52
C THR A 195 -15.41 11.74 -3.27
N TYR A 196 -15.00 12.85 -2.68
CA TYR A 196 -15.08 14.17 -3.31
C TYR A 196 -13.77 14.95 -3.13
N LEU A 197 -13.66 16.06 -3.87
CA LEU A 197 -12.53 16.98 -3.76
C LEU A 197 -12.93 18.21 -2.93
N SER A 198 -12.04 18.62 -2.03
CA SER A 198 -12.10 19.91 -1.34
C SER A 198 -10.77 20.62 -1.58
N GLY A 199 -10.78 21.60 -2.51
CA GLY A 199 -9.54 22.10 -3.08
C GLY A 199 -8.76 20.97 -3.76
N ASN A 200 -7.50 20.82 -3.38
CA ASN A 200 -6.63 19.73 -3.89
C ASN A 200 -6.65 18.46 -3.02
N HIS A 201 -7.61 18.35 -2.08
CA HIS A 201 -7.67 17.19 -1.19
C HIS A 201 -8.78 16.23 -1.59
N MET A 202 -8.45 14.95 -1.67
CA MET A 202 -9.42 13.86 -1.79
C MET A 202 -9.94 13.48 -0.42
N ILE A 203 -11.26 13.42 -0.26
CA ILE A 203 -11.91 13.09 1.01
C ILE A 203 -12.94 11.99 0.76
N THR A 204 -12.81 10.88 1.48
CA THR A 204 -13.86 9.86 1.57
C THR A 204 -14.50 9.96 2.96
N PRO A 205 -15.75 10.44 3.06
CA PRO A 205 -16.37 10.74 4.35
C PRO A 205 -16.73 9.46 5.11
N ARG A 206 -16.65 9.54 6.44
CA ARG A 206 -17.14 8.48 7.33
C ARG A 206 -18.60 8.63 7.75
N GLY A 207 -19.31 9.62 7.19
CA GLY A 207 -20.73 9.85 7.47
C GLY A 207 -21.02 10.66 8.74
N TYR A 208 -20.04 11.37 9.32
CA TYR A 208 -20.28 12.21 10.51
C TYR A 208 -21.21 13.40 10.25
N TYR A 209 -21.21 13.92 9.00
CA TYR A 209 -21.95 15.11 8.58
C TYR A 209 -22.99 14.83 7.48
N GLY A 210 -23.33 13.56 7.23
CA GLY A 210 -24.31 13.17 6.21
C GLY A 210 -25.75 13.17 6.75
N GLU A 211 -26.75 13.46 5.91
CA GLU A 211 -28.17 13.62 6.25
C GLU A 211 -28.91 12.34 6.66
N VAL A 212 -28.27 11.20 6.80
CA VAL A 212 -28.96 9.96 7.19
C VAL A 212 -28.33 9.39 8.46
N LYS A 213 -28.74 9.94 9.59
CA LYS A 213 -28.87 9.09 10.76
C LYS A 213 -30.00 8.09 10.48
N GLN A 214 -29.73 7.00 9.79
CA GLN A 214 -30.57 5.83 9.89
C GLN A 214 -30.68 5.54 11.39
N LYS A 215 -31.89 5.67 11.95
CA LYS A 215 -32.18 5.20 13.29
C LYS A 215 -31.63 3.79 13.35
N LYS A 216 -30.61 3.59 14.20
CA LYS A 216 -30.20 2.23 14.59
C LYS A 216 -31.49 1.56 15.04
N THR A 217 -31.96 0.58 14.31
CA THR A 217 -32.94 -0.36 14.83
C THR A 217 -32.30 -0.95 16.06
N ASP A 218 -32.92 -0.68 17.21
CA ASP A 218 -32.46 -1.11 18.51
C ASP A 218 -32.54 -2.64 18.58
N THR A 219 -31.52 -3.31 18.06
CA THR A 219 -31.32 -4.73 18.27
C THR A 219 -30.54 -4.86 19.56
N GLY A 220 -31.22 -4.85 20.68
CA GLY A 220 -30.78 -4.90 22.07
C GLY A 220 -29.57 -5.76 22.45
N ILE A 221 -28.45 -5.60 21.77
CA ILE A 221 -27.18 -6.24 22.06
C ILE A 221 -26.12 -5.14 22.27
N GLY A 222 -25.74 -4.94 23.53
CA GLY A 222 -24.50 -4.27 23.92
C GLY A 222 -24.62 -2.79 24.27
N GLN A 223 -25.26 -2.46 25.36
CA GLN A 223 -24.88 -1.32 26.20
C GLN A 223 -23.57 -1.68 26.90
N ASP A 224 -22.66 -0.69 26.95
CA ASP A 224 -21.37 -0.63 27.66
C ASP A 224 -20.10 -0.90 26.83
N ILE A 225 -19.84 -0.01 25.86
CA ILE A 225 -18.46 0.30 25.52
C ILE A 225 -18.15 1.69 26.08
N MET A 226 -17.50 1.70 27.23
CA MET A 226 -17.01 2.93 27.86
C MET A 226 -15.84 3.47 27.02
N ILE A 227 -16.05 4.59 26.32
CA ILE A 227 -14.98 5.30 25.62
C ILE A 227 -14.12 5.98 26.70
N ARG A 228 -12.96 5.40 27.01
CA ARG A 228 -11.96 6.10 27.81
C ARG A 228 -11.34 7.20 26.93
N SER A 229 -11.57 8.46 27.31
CA SER A 229 -10.91 9.62 26.71
C SER A 229 -9.40 9.51 26.86
N PHE A 230 -8.67 9.74 25.76
CA PHE A 230 -7.22 9.90 25.77
C PHE A 230 -6.85 11.09 26.67
N ARG A 231 -6.04 10.87 27.69
CA ARG A 231 -5.40 11.95 28.43
C ARG A 231 -4.34 12.57 27.51
N THR A 232 -4.44 13.86 27.30
CA THR A 232 -3.38 14.67 26.72
C THR A 232 -2.13 14.53 27.60
N ILE A 233 -1.05 14.05 27.03
CA ILE A 233 0.25 14.09 27.70
C ILE A 233 0.74 15.52 27.53
N GLU A 234 0.59 16.34 28.55
CA GLU A 234 1.30 17.61 28.66
C GLU A 234 2.78 17.33 28.96
N LYS A 235 3.63 18.11 28.29
CA LYS A 235 5.11 18.01 28.34
C LYS A 235 5.66 18.33 29.72
#